data_df005a4e7877cac4dcbf838d55f6e31d
#
_entry.id   df005a4e7877cac4dcbf838d55f6e31d
#
_cell.length_a   1.000
_cell.length_b   1.000
_cell.length_c   1.000
_cell.angle_alpha   90.00
_cell.angle_beta   90.00
_cell.angle_gamma   90.00
#
_symmetry.space_group_name_H-M   'P 1'
#
loop_
_entity.id
_entity.type
_entity.pdbx_description
1 polymer ?
#
loop_
_entity_poly.entity_id
_entity_poly.type
_entity_poly.pdbx_seq_one_letter_code
_entity_poly.pdbx_strand_id
1 'polypeptide(L)'
;MLEFQELTVKEGARLRPYYETCDYRLCEYSLGVKLMWRDYLPPWFAEAAGCLIIRNCIEGQYVFDYPILGPEGDAGAALTAIEQYCGDKELPLVLSVVPEDKASQLVLRYPRVTVISERPWKDYLYHTEDLAQFAGRRYSGQRNHINKFRRDYPDAAFVALTDPNDPRLTAFWTDYEAEFHKTGPLAKQELALAQEMFSLLDTGWFCAGGMLAEGRLVAVSLAEKCGGTLVNHIEKALYSHAGAYPAIVQAFAACY
;
A
#
# COMPACT_ATOMS: atom_id res chain seq x y z
N MET A 1 -12.55 4.84 27.30
CA MET A 1 -13.36 4.19 26.24
C MET A 1 -12.77 4.61 24.90
N LEU A 2 -12.65 3.71 23.90
CA LEU A 2 -12.15 4.07 22.58
C LEU A 2 -13.16 4.97 21.85
N GLU A 3 -12.68 6.12 21.36
CA GLU A 3 -13.45 7.05 20.54
C GLU A 3 -12.89 7.01 19.12
N PHE A 4 -13.67 6.48 18.18
CA PHE A 4 -13.25 6.30 16.80
C PHE A 4 -13.61 7.52 15.96
N GLN A 5 -12.65 7.96 15.14
CA GLN A 5 -12.78 9.01 14.14
C GLN A 5 -12.53 8.40 12.76
N GLU A 6 -13.14 8.95 11.72
CA GLU A 6 -12.88 8.54 10.34
C GLU A 6 -11.46 8.93 9.94
N LEU A 7 -10.73 7.99 9.31
CA LEU A 7 -9.40 8.25 8.79
C LEU A 7 -9.52 8.88 7.38
N THR A 8 -9.14 10.13 7.28
CA THR A 8 -9.11 10.88 6.02
C THR A 8 -7.70 11.39 5.73
N VAL A 9 -7.50 12.02 4.58
CA VAL A 9 -6.22 12.65 4.22
C VAL A 9 -5.79 13.70 5.27
N LYS A 10 -6.75 14.37 5.94
CA LYS A 10 -6.44 15.42 6.94
C LYS A 10 -5.67 14.88 8.14
N GLU A 11 -5.95 13.64 8.55
CA GLU A 11 -5.29 12.98 9.67
C GLU A 11 -3.93 12.38 9.27
N GLY A 12 -3.63 12.32 7.98
CA GLY A 12 -2.45 11.65 7.46
C GLY A 12 -1.14 12.09 8.12
N ALA A 13 -0.90 13.40 8.24
CA ALA A 13 0.31 13.92 8.89
C ALA A 13 0.46 13.48 10.36
N ARG A 14 -0.67 13.39 11.10
CA ARG A 14 -0.70 12.92 12.50
C ARG A 14 -0.45 11.43 12.61
N LEU A 15 -1.00 10.64 11.69
CA LEU A 15 -0.97 9.18 11.75
C LEU A 15 0.26 8.57 11.08
N ARG A 16 0.88 9.32 10.16
CA ARG A 16 2.07 8.89 9.42
C ARG A 16 3.17 8.29 10.29
N PRO A 17 3.54 8.86 11.48
CA PRO A 17 4.60 8.30 12.31
C PRO A 17 4.37 6.85 12.76
N TYR A 18 3.11 6.42 12.93
CA TYR A 18 2.80 5.02 13.26
C TYR A 18 3.16 4.09 12.11
N TYR A 19 2.85 4.48 10.88
CA TYR A 19 3.11 3.68 9.69
C TYR A 19 4.60 3.66 9.32
N GLU A 20 5.31 4.79 9.48
CA GLU A 20 6.74 4.89 9.20
C GLU A 20 7.60 3.94 10.02
N THR A 21 7.17 3.62 11.23
CA THR A 21 7.89 2.71 12.13
C THR A 21 7.31 1.30 12.16
N CYS A 22 6.26 1.03 11.39
CA CYS A 22 5.56 -0.25 11.40
C CYS A 22 6.30 -1.32 10.59
N ASP A 23 6.71 -2.41 11.23
CA ASP A 23 7.44 -3.52 10.60
C ASP A 23 6.58 -4.77 10.31
N TYR A 24 5.25 -4.63 10.24
CA TYR A 24 4.38 -5.80 10.05
C TYR A 24 4.38 -6.39 8.65
N ARG A 25 4.95 -5.74 7.66
CA ARG A 25 5.17 -6.22 6.26
C ARG A 25 3.90 -6.65 5.53
N LEU A 26 2.76 -6.12 5.90
CA LEU A 26 1.48 -6.30 5.23
C LEU A 26 1.05 -4.95 4.64
N CYS A 27 0.49 -4.95 3.44
CA CYS A 27 0.12 -3.70 2.76
C CYS A 27 -0.93 -2.90 3.53
N GLU A 28 -1.80 -3.56 4.30
CA GLU A 28 -2.80 -2.92 5.17
C GLU A 28 -2.18 -2.06 6.28
N TYR A 29 -0.92 -2.31 6.64
CA TYR A 29 -0.17 -1.50 7.61
C TYR A 29 0.59 -0.36 6.93
N SER A 30 -0.04 0.25 5.95
CA SER A 30 0.42 1.48 5.30
C SER A 30 -0.70 2.52 5.23
N LEU A 31 -0.35 3.78 5.36
CA LEU A 31 -1.31 4.88 5.25
C LEU A 31 -1.92 4.93 3.85
N GLY A 32 -1.11 4.66 2.83
CA GLY A 32 -1.52 4.67 1.44
C GLY A 32 -2.67 3.71 1.14
N VAL A 33 -2.63 2.47 1.65
CA VAL A 33 -3.73 1.51 1.49
C VAL A 33 -5.00 2.01 2.17
N LYS A 34 -4.89 2.56 3.40
CA LYS A 34 -6.06 3.10 4.12
C LYS A 34 -6.70 4.26 3.35
N LEU A 35 -5.92 5.15 2.77
CA LEU A 35 -6.42 6.27 1.97
C LEU A 35 -6.96 5.82 0.61
N MET A 36 -6.28 4.91 -0.07
CA MET A 36 -6.64 4.45 -1.41
C MET A 36 -7.98 3.69 -1.44
N TRP A 37 -8.27 2.92 -0.40
CA TRP A 37 -9.48 2.09 -0.35
C TRP A 37 -10.58 2.63 0.57
N ARG A 38 -10.45 3.86 1.08
CA ARG A 38 -11.37 4.46 2.06
C ARG A 38 -12.82 4.54 1.60
N ASP A 39 -13.06 4.75 0.31
CA ASP A 39 -14.42 4.84 -0.24
C ASP A 39 -15.11 3.47 -0.30
N TYR A 40 -14.32 2.39 -0.38
CA TYR A 40 -14.80 1.02 -0.42
C TYR A 40 -14.88 0.39 0.98
N LEU A 41 -13.84 0.63 1.79
CA LEU A 41 -13.72 0.15 3.16
C LEU A 41 -13.30 1.31 4.08
N PRO A 42 -14.24 2.18 4.50
CA PRO A 42 -13.91 3.35 5.31
C PRO A 42 -13.18 2.98 6.59
N PRO A 43 -11.91 3.37 6.78
CA PRO A 43 -11.17 3.10 8.00
C PRO A 43 -11.52 4.13 9.07
N TRP A 44 -11.73 3.63 10.28
CA TRP A 44 -11.87 4.44 11.49
C TRP A 44 -10.69 4.19 12.40
N PHE A 45 -10.22 5.21 13.10
CA PHE A 45 -9.09 5.07 13.99
C PHE A 45 -9.38 5.61 15.39
N ALA A 46 -8.68 5.04 16.37
CA ALA A 46 -8.56 5.53 17.74
C ALA A 46 -7.12 5.35 18.19
N GLU A 47 -6.71 6.10 19.21
CA GLU A 47 -5.39 5.94 19.84
C GLU A 47 -5.59 5.51 21.30
N ALA A 48 -4.88 4.45 21.71
CA ALA A 48 -4.85 3.99 23.09
C ALA A 48 -3.54 3.27 23.39
N ALA A 49 -3.06 3.40 24.62
CA ALA A 49 -1.84 2.75 25.08
C ALA A 49 -0.62 2.98 24.17
N GLY A 50 -0.49 4.17 23.59
CA GLY A 50 0.58 4.50 22.63
C GLY A 50 0.49 3.77 21.29
N CYS A 51 -0.67 3.16 20.97
CA CYS A 51 -0.91 2.46 19.71
C CYS A 51 -1.99 3.15 18.89
N LEU A 52 -1.87 3.03 17.56
CA LEU A 52 -2.94 3.31 16.62
C LEU A 52 -3.80 2.05 16.44
N ILE A 53 -5.10 2.20 16.62
CA ILE A 53 -6.10 1.15 16.46
C ILE A 53 -6.97 1.50 15.26
N ILE A 54 -6.97 0.63 14.25
CA ILE A 54 -7.83 0.78 13.08
C ILE A 54 -9.02 -0.16 13.23
N ARG A 55 -10.21 0.37 12.93
CA ARG A 55 -11.46 -0.37 12.87
C ARG A 55 -12.10 -0.20 11.50
N ASN A 56 -12.48 -1.28 10.87
CA ASN A 56 -13.24 -1.32 9.63
C ASN A 56 -14.62 -1.95 9.87
N CYS A 57 -15.49 -1.85 8.88
CA CYS A 57 -16.79 -2.54 8.89
C CYS A 57 -16.89 -3.39 7.63
N ILE A 58 -16.86 -4.71 7.78
CA ILE A 58 -16.95 -5.67 6.69
C ILE A 58 -18.27 -6.42 6.83
N GLU A 59 -19.14 -6.32 5.84
CA GLU A 59 -20.47 -6.97 5.84
C GLU A 59 -21.31 -6.71 7.11
N GLY A 60 -21.20 -5.48 7.64
CA GLY A 60 -21.92 -5.08 8.85
C GLY A 60 -21.25 -5.50 10.17
N GLN A 61 -20.12 -6.19 10.12
CA GLN A 61 -19.34 -6.57 11.28
C GLN A 61 -18.13 -5.65 11.47
N TYR A 62 -17.94 -5.14 12.68
CA TYR A 62 -16.71 -4.43 13.01
C TYR A 62 -15.55 -5.42 13.16
N VAL A 63 -14.45 -5.07 12.50
CA VAL A 63 -13.17 -5.77 12.56
C VAL A 63 -12.07 -4.78 12.92
N PHE A 64 -11.06 -5.23 13.66
CA PHE A 64 -9.95 -4.39 14.09
C PHE A 64 -8.65 -4.94 13.51
N ASP A 65 -7.80 -4.07 13.00
CA ASP A 65 -6.44 -4.45 12.67
C ASP A 65 -5.66 -4.73 13.97
N TYR A 66 -4.62 -5.55 13.91
CA TYR A 66 -3.72 -5.69 15.06
C TYR A 66 -3.10 -4.32 15.36
N PRO A 67 -3.01 -3.86 16.64
CA PRO A 67 -2.57 -2.50 16.97
C PRO A 67 -1.22 -2.13 16.38
N ILE A 68 -1.11 -0.95 15.77
CA ILE A 68 0.14 -0.40 15.26
C ILE A 68 0.84 0.33 16.40
N LEU A 69 2.07 -0.08 16.72
CA LEU A 69 2.83 0.47 17.83
C LEU A 69 3.38 1.86 17.50
N GLY A 70 3.12 2.83 18.36
CA GLY A 70 3.96 4.02 18.46
C GLY A 70 5.22 3.75 19.30
N PRO A 71 6.07 4.77 19.53
CA PRO A 71 7.35 4.59 20.23
C PRO A 71 7.26 3.99 21.64
N GLU A 72 6.18 4.25 22.35
CA GLU A 72 5.89 3.72 23.70
C GLU A 72 4.63 2.83 23.70
N GLY A 73 4.32 2.23 22.54
CA GLY A 73 3.10 1.46 22.35
C GLY A 73 3.11 0.12 23.07
N ASP A 74 2.01 -0.19 23.75
CA ASP A 74 1.73 -1.48 24.36
C ASP A 74 0.54 -2.14 23.66
N ALA A 75 0.84 -3.11 22.78
CA ALA A 75 -0.18 -3.86 22.05
C ALA A 75 -1.09 -4.65 22.98
N GLY A 76 -0.59 -5.15 24.11
CA GLY A 76 -1.39 -5.90 25.10
C GLY A 76 -2.45 -5.03 25.76
N ALA A 77 -2.07 -3.81 26.16
CA ALA A 77 -2.99 -2.81 26.71
C ALA A 77 -3.97 -2.29 25.63
N ALA A 78 -3.51 -2.08 24.40
CA ALA A 78 -4.37 -1.69 23.28
C ALA A 78 -5.41 -2.78 22.96
N LEU A 79 -5.04 -4.06 22.96
CA LEU A 79 -5.97 -5.18 22.81
C LEU A 79 -7.00 -5.22 23.94
N THR A 80 -6.59 -4.96 25.18
CA THR A 80 -7.51 -4.86 26.32
C THR A 80 -8.52 -3.73 26.12
N ALA A 81 -8.09 -2.58 25.57
CA ALA A 81 -9.00 -1.48 25.25
C ALA A 81 -10.02 -1.86 24.16
N ILE A 82 -9.59 -2.64 23.14
CA ILE A 82 -10.51 -3.17 22.11
C ILE A 82 -11.50 -4.16 22.73
N GLU A 83 -11.04 -5.07 23.61
CA GLU A 83 -11.89 -6.02 24.33
C GLU A 83 -12.98 -5.30 25.15
N GLN A 84 -12.61 -4.28 25.89
CA GLN A 84 -13.53 -3.45 26.66
C GLN A 84 -14.55 -2.77 25.76
N TYR A 85 -14.08 -2.15 24.65
CA TYR A 85 -14.95 -1.52 23.68
C TYR A 85 -15.97 -2.50 23.08
N CYS A 86 -15.52 -3.71 22.72
CA CYS A 86 -16.41 -4.76 22.22
C CYS A 86 -17.42 -5.22 23.29
N GLY A 87 -16.97 -5.41 24.53
CA GLY A 87 -17.82 -5.80 25.65
C GLY A 87 -18.90 -4.77 25.96
N ASP A 88 -18.55 -3.48 26.02
CA ASP A 88 -19.48 -2.38 26.31
C ASP A 88 -20.57 -2.23 25.21
N LYS A 89 -20.27 -2.69 24.01
CA LYS A 89 -21.18 -2.60 22.85
C LYS A 89 -21.80 -3.93 22.44
N GLU A 90 -21.56 -4.98 23.21
CA GLU A 90 -22.03 -6.36 22.92
C GLU A 90 -21.62 -6.85 21.52
N LEU A 91 -20.40 -6.48 21.08
CA LEU A 91 -19.83 -6.84 19.78
C LEU A 91 -18.89 -8.04 19.89
N PRO A 92 -18.83 -8.90 18.87
CA PRO A 92 -17.78 -9.92 18.80
C PRO A 92 -16.40 -9.25 18.62
N LEU A 93 -15.38 -9.80 19.28
CA LEU A 93 -13.99 -9.42 19.03
C LEU A 93 -13.48 -10.13 17.78
N VAL A 94 -13.24 -9.37 16.73
CA VAL A 94 -12.68 -9.87 15.47
C VAL A 94 -11.46 -9.05 15.10
N LEU A 95 -10.30 -9.71 15.02
CA LEU A 95 -9.07 -9.12 14.53
C LEU A 95 -8.88 -9.53 13.07
N SER A 96 -8.60 -8.58 12.21
CA SER A 96 -8.25 -8.78 10.81
C SER A 96 -6.77 -8.50 10.58
N VAL A 97 -6.25 -8.96 9.45
CA VAL A 97 -4.87 -8.71 8.97
C VAL A 97 -3.80 -8.83 10.05
N VAL A 98 -3.91 -9.86 10.89
CA VAL A 98 -2.96 -10.12 11.96
C VAL A 98 -1.62 -10.57 11.39
N PRO A 99 -0.49 -9.91 11.75
CA PRO A 99 0.84 -10.38 11.35
C PRO A 99 1.10 -11.81 11.86
N GLU A 100 1.72 -12.64 11.05
CA GLU A 100 1.90 -14.08 11.33
C GLU A 100 2.68 -14.31 12.64
N ASP A 101 3.68 -13.50 12.93
CA ASP A 101 4.48 -13.54 14.17
C ASP A 101 3.66 -13.17 15.41
N LYS A 102 2.55 -12.44 15.26
CA LYS A 102 1.64 -12.06 16.36
C LYS A 102 0.53 -13.10 16.58
N ALA A 103 0.20 -13.89 15.57
CA ALA A 103 -0.89 -14.87 15.64
C ALA A 103 -0.70 -15.86 16.80
N SER A 104 0.52 -16.36 17.03
CA SER A 104 0.83 -17.30 18.13
C SER A 104 0.58 -16.69 19.51
N GLN A 105 0.88 -15.40 19.70
CA GLN A 105 0.63 -14.69 20.94
C GLN A 105 -0.87 -14.50 21.19
N LEU A 106 -1.64 -14.24 20.12
CA LEU A 106 -3.09 -14.11 20.20
C LEU A 106 -3.76 -15.43 20.55
N VAL A 107 -3.29 -16.56 20.02
CA VAL A 107 -3.80 -17.89 20.39
C VAL A 107 -3.58 -18.18 21.89
N LEU A 108 -2.44 -17.77 22.45
CA LEU A 108 -2.18 -17.87 23.89
C LEU A 108 -3.10 -16.97 24.72
N ARG A 109 -3.35 -15.75 24.24
CA ARG A 109 -4.24 -14.79 24.92
C ARG A 109 -5.71 -15.21 24.84
N TYR A 110 -6.12 -15.79 23.73
CA TYR A 110 -7.50 -16.19 23.43
C TYR A 110 -7.59 -17.68 23.10
N PRO A 111 -7.60 -18.59 24.11
CA PRO A 111 -7.52 -20.04 23.87
C PRO A 111 -8.67 -20.64 23.04
N ARG A 112 -9.75 -19.89 22.83
CA ARG A 112 -10.92 -20.30 22.03
C ARG A 112 -11.02 -19.53 20.70
N VAL A 113 -9.95 -18.85 20.28
CA VAL A 113 -9.96 -18.10 19.01
C VAL A 113 -9.96 -19.07 17.82
N THR A 114 -10.68 -18.70 16.78
CA THR A 114 -10.57 -19.33 15.46
C THR A 114 -9.64 -18.49 14.59
N VAL A 115 -8.59 -19.10 14.06
CA VAL A 115 -7.64 -18.44 13.16
C VAL A 115 -7.98 -18.87 11.73
N ILE A 116 -8.19 -17.88 10.85
CA ILE A 116 -8.43 -18.09 9.42
C ILE A 116 -7.26 -17.49 8.67
N SER A 117 -6.68 -18.26 7.74
CA SER A 117 -5.61 -17.80 6.86
C SER A 117 -5.85 -18.32 5.44
N GLU A 118 -6.14 -17.42 4.53
CA GLU A 118 -6.45 -17.75 3.15
C GLU A 118 -5.43 -17.11 2.18
N ARG A 119 -5.09 -17.83 1.11
CA ARG A 119 -4.11 -17.36 0.13
C ARG A 119 -4.47 -16.03 -0.55
N PRO A 120 -5.72 -15.71 -0.87
CA PRO A 120 -6.08 -14.43 -1.48
C PRO A 120 -5.74 -13.19 -0.65
N TRP A 121 -5.55 -13.36 0.67
CA TRP A 121 -5.20 -12.30 1.61
C TRP A 121 -3.70 -12.19 1.89
N LYS A 122 -2.86 -12.87 1.12
CA LYS A 122 -1.40 -12.83 1.31
C LYS A 122 -0.75 -11.89 0.32
N ASP A 123 0.09 -11.00 0.83
CA ASP A 123 0.92 -10.13 0.02
C ASP A 123 2.09 -10.87 -0.64
N TYR A 124 2.58 -10.30 -1.73
CA TYR A 124 3.84 -10.71 -2.34
C TYR A 124 4.98 -9.92 -1.72
N LEU A 125 5.89 -10.60 -1.05
CA LEU A 125 7.09 -10.02 -0.46
C LEU A 125 8.32 -10.43 -1.26
N TYR A 126 9.12 -9.44 -1.67
CA TYR A 126 10.35 -9.63 -2.43
C TYR A 126 11.52 -8.97 -1.71
N HIS A 127 12.71 -9.53 -1.86
CA HIS A 127 13.91 -8.76 -1.56
C HIS A 127 14.10 -7.68 -2.61
N THR A 128 14.47 -6.47 -2.17
CA THR A 128 14.65 -5.32 -3.08
C THR A 128 15.65 -5.63 -4.18
N GLU A 129 16.76 -6.32 -3.86
CA GLU A 129 17.80 -6.75 -4.82
C GLU A 129 17.25 -7.68 -5.91
N ASP A 130 16.28 -8.54 -5.59
CA ASP A 130 15.66 -9.42 -6.57
C ASP A 130 14.94 -8.62 -7.66
N LEU A 131 14.23 -7.57 -7.28
CA LEU A 131 13.50 -6.71 -8.22
C LEU A 131 14.45 -5.72 -8.92
N ALA A 132 15.40 -5.13 -8.20
CA ALA A 132 16.37 -4.19 -8.75
C ALA A 132 17.28 -4.83 -9.82
N GLN A 133 17.60 -6.10 -9.68
CA GLN A 133 18.52 -6.80 -10.58
C GLN A 133 17.83 -7.79 -11.51
N PHE A 134 16.69 -8.36 -11.11
CA PHE A 134 16.05 -9.50 -11.74
C PHE A 134 17.05 -10.61 -12.05
N ALA A 135 17.97 -10.90 -11.11
CA ALA A 135 19.01 -11.89 -11.28
C ALA A 135 18.46 -13.33 -11.33
N GLY A 136 19.20 -14.23 -11.97
CA GLY A 136 18.89 -15.65 -12.01
C GLY A 136 17.86 -16.06 -13.07
N ARG A 137 17.66 -17.38 -13.18
CA ARG A 137 16.84 -17.99 -14.24
C ARG A 137 15.36 -17.65 -14.12
N ARG A 138 14.84 -17.54 -12.90
CA ARG A 138 13.40 -17.25 -12.64
C ARG A 138 12.94 -15.92 -13.23
N TYR A 139 13.84 -14.96 -13.37
CA TYR A 139 13.56 -13.63 -13.90
C TYR A 139 14.00 -13.41 -15.35
N SER A 140 14.33 -14.48 -16.09
CA SER A 140 14.79 -14.35 -17.49
C SER A 140 13.76 -13.68 -18.39
N GLY A 141 12.47 -13.95 -18.16
CA GLY A 141 11.37 -13.28 -18.90
C GLY A 141 11.36 -11.77 -18.69
N GLN A 142 11.45 -11.30 -17.44
CA GLN A 142 11.50 -9.87 -17.12
C GLN A 142 12.70 -9.20 -17.77
N ARG A 143 13.90 -9.80 -17.69
CA ARG A 143 15.09 -9.27 -18.36
C ARG A 143 14.92 -9.18 -19.87
N ASN A 144 14.30 -10.18 -20.50
CA ASN A 144 14.06 -10.14 -21.95
C ASN A 144 13.14 -8.98 -22.33
N HIS A 145 12.07 -8.73 -21.56
CA HIS A 145 11.18 -7.60 -21.77
C HIS A 145 11.90 -6.26 -21.57
N ILE A 146 12.69 -6.12 -20.51
CA ILE A 146 13.48 -4.91 -20.25
C ILE A 146 14.52 -4.67 -21.35
N ASN A 147 15.23 -5.71 -21.78
CA ASN A 147 16.22 -5.60 -22.86
C ASN A 147 15.58 -5.20 -24.18
N LYS A 148 14.37 -5.72 -24.46
CA LYS A 148 13.58 -5.28 -25.63
C LYS A 148 13.20 -3.81 -25.49
N PHE A 149 12.66 -3.39 -24.36
CA PHE A 149 12.27 -2.00 -24.09
C PHE A 149 13.45 -1.03 -24.27
N ARG A 150 14.62 -1.34 -23.68
CA ARG A 150 15.83 -0.51 -23.81
C ARG A 150 16.37 -0.43 -25.24
N ARG A 151 16.18 -1.47 -26.04
CA ARG A 151 16.57 -1.48 -27.44
C ARG A 151 15.61 -0.65 -28.29
N ASP A 152 14.30 -0.76 -28.00
CA ASP A 152 13.26 -0.05 -28.75
C ASP A 152 13.21 1.46 -28.36
N TYR A 153 13.59 1.78 -27.09
CA TYR A 153 13.64 3.13 -26.53
C TYR A 153 15.02 3.42 -25.90
N PRO A 154 16.05 3.71 -26.70
CA PRO A 154 17.41 3.90 -26.19
C PRO A 154 17.59 5.16 -25.33
N ASP A 155 16.67 6.12 -25.39
CA ASP A 155 16.58 7.34 -24.58
C ASP A 155 15.83 7.11 -23.25
N ALA A 156 15.34 5.90 -23.00
CA ALA A 156 14.54 5.62 -21.80
C ALA A 156 15.34 5.87 -20.52
N ALA A 157 14.73 6.63 -19.60
CA ALA A 157 15.32 6.99 -18.32
C ALA A 157 14.31 6.96 -17.18
N PHE A 158 14.76 6.55 -16.01
CA PHE A 158 13.98 6.70 -14.77
C PHE A 158 14.09 8.13 -14.22
N VAL A 159 12.98 8.68 -13.75
CA VAL A 159 12.90 9.97 -13.08
C VAL A 159 12.12 9.85 -11.77
N ALA A 160 12.61 10.45 -10.72
CA ALA A 160 11.82 10.63 -9.50
C ALA A 160 10.71 11.67 -9.75
N LEU A 161 9.54 11.42 -9.19
CA LEU A 161 8.37 12.30 -9.27
C LEU A 161 8.06 12.82 -7.86
N THR A 162 8.10 14.13 -7.69
CA THR A 162 7.90 14.80 -6.39
C THR A 162 6.87 15.93 -6.45
N ASP A 163 6.51 16.36 -7.66
CA ASP A 163 5.55 17.43 -7.90
C ASP A 163 4.23 16.82 -8.38
N PRO A 164 3.12 16.98 -7.63
CA PRO A 164 1.80 16.52 -8.08
C PRO A 164 1.31 17.22 -9.34
N ASN A 165 1.83 18.41 -9.63
CA ASN A 165 1.47 19.22 -10.80
C ASN A 165 2.42 19.03 -11.99
N ASP A 166 3.30 18.02 -11.96
CA ASP A 166 4.17 17.72 -13.10
C ASP A 166 3.32 17.47 -14.36
N PRO A 167 3.47 18.29 -15.43
CA PRO A 167 2.65 18.16 -16.63
C PRO A 167 2.80 16.82 -17.33
N ARG A 168 3.91 16.11 -17.08
CA ARG A 168 4.14 14.77 -17.62
C ARG A 168 3.19 13.74 -16.98
N LEU A 169 2.81 13.91 -15.69
CA LEU A 169 1.81 13.06 -15.03
C LEU A 169 0.43 13.24 -15.66
N THR A 170 0.00 14.48 -15.91
CA THR A 170 -1.27 14.76 -16.58
C THR A 170 -1.32 14.11 -17.98
N ALA A 171 -0.25 14.25 -18.75
CA ALA A 171 -0.14 13.63 -20.06
C ALA A 171 -0.18 12.09 -19.96
N PHE A 172 0.56 11.50 -19.02
CA PHE A 172 0.56 10.07 -18.78
C PHE A 172 -0.84 9.53 -18.45
N TRP A 173 -1.58 10.17 -17.56
CA TRP A 173 -2.93 9.72 -17.20
C TRP A 173 -3.89 9.81 -18.38
N THR A 174 -3.79 10.86 -19.21
CA THR A 174 -4.58 10.99 -20.44
C THR A 174 -4.29 9.84 -21.42
N ASP A 175 -3.01 9.54 -21.65
CA ASP A 175 -2.60 8.43 -22.51
C ASP A 175 -3.04 7.07 -21.94
N TYR A 176 -2.88 6.89 -20.60
CA TYR A 176 -3.27 5.66 -19.93
C TYR A 176 -4.78 5.41 -20.00
N GLU A 177 -5.59 6.44 -19.81
CA GLU A 177 -7.06 6.35 -19.94
C GLU A 177 -7.49 5.98 -21.36
N ALA A 178 -6.82 6.53 -22.37
CA ALA A 178 -7.09 6.20 -23.78
C ALA A 178 -6.80 4.72 -24.11
N GLU A 179 -5.79 4.13 -23.44
CA GLU A 179 -5.44 2.71 -23.58
C GLU A 179 -6.17 1.79 -22.59
N PHE A 180 -6.95 2.36 -21.64
CA PHE A 180 -7.56 1.60 -20.55
C PHE A 180 -8.86 0.92 -21.00
N HIS A 181 -8.79 -0.40 -21.17
CA HIS A 181 -9.92 -1.18 -21.66
C HIS A 181 -10.80 -1.83 -20.60
N LYS A 182 -10.47 -1.68 -19.30
CA LYS A 182 -11.27 -2.24 -18.21
C LYS A 182 -12.51 -1.37 -17.99
N THR A 183 -13.71 -1.98 -18.04
CA THR A 183 -14.98 -1.25 -17.99
C THR A 183 -15.74 -1.38 -16.67
N GLY A 184 -15.28 -2.23 -15.75
CA GLY A 184 -15.94 -2.43 -14.46
C GLY A 184 -15.88 -1.20 -13.56
N PRO A 185 -16.93 -0.96 -12.72
CA PRO A 185 -16.96 0.19 -11.80
C PRO A 185 -15.73 0.26 -10.89
N LEU A 186 -15.32 -0.88 -10.31
CA LEU A 186 -14.15 -0.98 -9.44
C LEU A 186 -12.85 -0.57 -10.16
N ALA A 187 -12.68 -0.96 -11.42
CA ALA A 187 -11.48 -0.62 -12.19
C ALA A 187 -11.39 0.88 -12.49
N LYS A 188 -12.53 1.54 -12.74
CA LYS A 188 -12.59 3.01 -12.92
C LYS A 188 -12.33 3.75 -11.62
N GLN A 189 -12.88 3.25 -10.52
CA GLN A 189 -12.63 3.81 -9.20
C GLN A 189 -11.16 3.67 -8.80
N GLU A 190 -10.55 2.49 -9.01
CA GLU A 190 -9.12 2.26 -8.77
C GLU A 190 -8.25 3.26 -9.55
N LEU A 191 -8.61 3.56 -10.81
CA LEU A 191 -7.87 4.53 -11.62
C LEU A 191 -7.97 5.95 -11.04
N ALA A 192 -9.16 6.38 -10.66
CA ALA A 192 -9.36 7.70 -10.04
C ALA A 192 -8.61 7.81 -8.70
N LEU A 193 -8.64 6.77 -7.88
CA LEU A 193 -7.89 6.72 -6.63
C LEU A 193 -6.37 6.73 -6.86
N ALA A 194 -5.89 6.04 -7.91
CA ALA A 194 -4.48 6.09 -8.29
C ALA A 194 -4.04 7.51 -8.67
N GLN A 195 -4.84 8.24 -9.45
CA GLN A 195 -4.58 9.64 -9.79
C GLN A 195 -4.58 10.53 -8.54
N GLU A 196 -5.55 10.32 -7.64
CA GLU A 196 -5.62 11.07 -6.37
C GLU A 196 -4.39 10.83 -5.50
N MET A 197 -3.88 9.59 -5.40
CA MET A 197 -2.68 9.29 -4.62
C MET A 197 -1.45 10.05 -5.13
N PHE A 198 -1.32 10.24 -6.45
CA PHE A 198 -0.26 11.08 -7.01
C PHE A 198 -0.44 12.57 -6.68
N SER A 199 -1.66 13.04 -6.40
CA SER A 199 -1.89 14.41 -5.94
C SER A 199 -1.33 14.71 -4.55
N LEU A 200 -0.95 13.67 -3.79
CA LEU A 200 -0.39 13.78 -2.44
C LEU A 200 1.16 13.75 -2.43
N LEU A 201 1.83 13.87 -3.57
CA LEU A 201 3.30 13.79 -3.66
C LEU A 201 4.01 14.91 -2.87
N ASP A 202 3.42 16.09 -2.80
CA ASP A 202 3.96 17.24 -2.05
C ASP A 202 3.90 17.07 -0.53
N THR A 203 3.15 16.09 -0.03
CA THR A 203 3.11 15.74 1.39
C THR A 203 4.39 15.09 1.89
N GLY A 204 5.19 14.52 0.97
CA GLY A 204 6.37 13.72 1.30
C GLY A 204 6.06 12.34 1.90
N TRP A 205 4.81 11.90 1.90
CA TRP A 205 4.42 10.58 2.45
C TRP A 205 4.78 9.43 1.52
N PHE A 206 4.89 9.72 0.22
CA PHE A 206 5.08 8.71 -0.81
C PHE A 206 6.38 8.91 -1.57
N CYS A 207 6.94 7.80 -2.04
CA CYS A 207 7.99 7.75 -3.05
C CYS A 207 7.31 7.51 -4.39
N ALA A 208 7.63 8.31 -5.41
CA ALA A 208 7.11 8.08 -6.74
C ALA A 208 8.19 8.21 -7.81
N GLY A 209 8.01 7.50 -8.90
CA GLY A 209 8.91 7.55 -10.03
C GLY A 209 8.21 7.23 -11.33
N GLY A 210 8.83 7.63 -12.43
CA GLY A 210 8.35 7.40 -13.77
C GLY A 210 9.45 6.91 -14.70
N MET A 211 9.03 6.15 -15.71
CA MET A 211 9.88 5.77 -16.82
C MET A 211 9.58 6.69 -18.02
N LEU A 212 10.59 7.43 -18.44
CA LEU A 212 10.53 8.22 -19.65
C LEU A 212 10.93 7.37 -20.86
N ALA A 213 10.25 7.56 -21.98
CA ALA A 213 10.64 7.13 -23.31
C ALA A 213 10.08 8.14 -24.31
N GLU A 214 10.86 8.48 -25.35
CA GLU A 214 10.47 9.47 -26.38
C GLU A 214 10.04 10.82 -25.76
N GLY A 215 10.69 11.21 -24.65
CA GLY A 215 10.44 12.48 -23.95
C GLY A 215 9.17 12.53 -23.11
N ARG A 216 8.41 11.44 -22.94
CA ARG A 216 7.17 11.37 -22.15
C ARG A 216 7.20 10.24 -21.11
N LEU A 217 6.36 10.34 -20.09
CA LEU A 217 6.16 9.24 -19.15
C LEU A 217 5.38 8.09 -19.81
N VAL A 218 5.93 6.89 -19.74
CA VAL A 218 5.31 5.66 -20.27
C VAL A 218 5.00 4.64 -19.19
N ALA A 219 5.53 4.84 -17.98
CA ALA A 219 5.14 4.09 -16.80
C ALA A 219 5.36 4.93 -15.54
N VAL A 220 4.57 4.67 -14.50
CA VAL A 220 4.68 5.31 -13.18
C VAL A 220 4.55 4.28 -12.07
N SER A 221 5.21 4.55 -10.94
CA SER A 221 5.10 3.77 -9.71
C SER A 221 5.01 4.72 -8.51
N LEU A 222 4.21 4.35 -7.50
CA LEU A 222 4.05 5.06 -6.24
C LEU A 222 4.06 4.05 -5.09
N ALA A 223 4.88 4.32 -4.10
CA ALA A 223 5.06 3.47 -2.93
C ALA A 223 5.19 4.28 -1.64
N GLU A 224 5.14 3.59 -0.51
CA GLU A 224 5.30 4.13 0.83
C GLU A 224 6.35 3.33 1.61
N LYS A 225 7.18 4.01 2.40
CA LYS A 225 8.11 3.35 3.32
C LYS A 225 7.43 3.12 4.66
N CYS A 226 7.31 1.84 5.04
CA CYS A 226 6.76 1.39 6.31
C CYS A 226 7.81 0.51 7.00
N GLY A 227 8.42 1.01 8.08
CA GLY A 227 9.56 0.35 8.70
C GLY A 227 10.67 0.02 7.69
N GLY A 228 11.07 -1.24 7.65
CA GLY A 228 12.06 -1.75 6.69
C GLY A 228 11.47 -2.21 5.35
N THR A 229 10.21 -1.88 5.04
CA THR A 229 9.51 -2.36 3.84
C THR A 229 9.06 -1.20 2.96
N LEU A 230 9.28 -1.32 1.65
CA LEU A 230 8.68 -0.44 0.64
C LEU A 230 7.38 -1.09 0.15
N VAL A 231 6.24 -0.50 0.50
CA VAL A 231 4.91 -0.98 0.10
C VAL A 231 4.51 -0.28 -1.20
N ASN A 232 4.47 -1.04 -2.29
CA ASN A 232 4.09 -0.49 -3.59
C ASN A 232 2.57 -0.48 -3.75
N HIS A 233 1.99 0.69 -3.93
CA HIS A 233 0.55 0.90 -4.05
C HIS A 233 0.09 0.94 -5.49
N ILE A 234 0.88 1.55 -6.37
CA ILE A 234 0.50 1.83 -7.74
C ILE A 234 1.65 1.51 -8.67
N GLU A 235 1.37 0.70 -9.67
CA GLU A 235 2.22 0.48 -10.83
C GLU A 235 1.36 0.49 -12.08
N LYS A 236 1.60 1.43 -12.97
CA LYS A 236 0.89 1.58 -14.25
C LYS A 236 1.89 1.80 -15.38
N ALA A 237 1.62 1.19 -16.53
CA ALA A 237 2.43 1.37 -17.74
C ALA A 237 1.53 1.36 -18.96
N LEU A 238 1.89 2.15 -19.98
CA LEU A 238 1.19 2.19 -21.24
C LEU A 238 1.35 0.84 -21.97
N TYR A 239 0.26 0.28 -22.46
CA TYR A 239 0.27 -0.99 -23.21
C TYR A 239 1.03 -0.87 -24.53
N SER A 240 1.01 0.30 -25.14
CA SER A 240 1.77 0.62 -26.36
C SER A 240 3.28 0.51 -26.20
N HIS A 241 3.81 0.54 -24.96
CA HIS A 241 5.25 0.49 -24.66
C HIS A 241 5.64 -0.86 -24.04
N ALA A 242 5.73 -1.88 -24.87
CA ALA A 242 6.03 -3.24 -24.43
C ALA A 242 7.35 -3.34 -23.63
N GLY A 243 7.28 -3.80 -22.40
CA GLY A 243 8.41 -3.90 -21.47
C GLY A 243 8.60 -2.72 -20.53
N ALA A 244 7.80 -1.64 -20.65
CA ALA A 244 7.83 -0.50 -19.73
C ALA A 244 7.48 -0.93 -18.28
N TYR A 245 6.52 -1.87 -18.12
CA TYR A 245 6.13 -2.36 -16.79
C TYR A 245 7.29 -2.99 -16.01
N PRO A 246 7.98 -4.06 -16.48
CA PRO A 246 9.14 -4.58 -15.76
C PRO A 246 10.32 -3.61 -15.70
N ALA A 247 10.41 -2.65 -16.62
CA ALA A 247 11.45 -1.62 -16.58
C ALA A 247 11.25 -0.64 -15.43
N ILE A 248 10.00 -0.19 -15.17
CA ILE A 248 9.71 0.70 -14.03
C ILE A 248 9.88 -0.06 -12.71
N VAL A 249 9.44 -1.33 -12.59
CA VAL A 249 9.66 -2.16 -11.39
C VAL A 249 11.13 -2.22 -11.03
N GLN A 250 11.99 -2.54 -12.02
CA GLN A 250 13.43 -2.64 -11.81
C GLN A 250 14.04 -1.31 -11.37
N ALA A 251 13.74 -0.23 -12.09
CA ALA A 251 14.32 1.07 -11.84
C ALA A 251 13.84 1.67 -10.51
N PHE A 252 12.58 1.48 -10.17
CA PHE A 252 11.99 1.94 -8.92
C PHE A 252 12.60 1.21 -7.71
N ALA A 253 12.70 -0.11 -7.76
CA ALA A 253 13.34 -0.91 -6.70
C ALA A 253 14.86 -0.62 -6.57
N ALA A 254 15.52 -0.20 -7.64
CA ALA A 254 16.94 0.21 -7.58
C ALA A 254 17.13 1.63 -7.01
N CYS A 255 16.08 2.47 -7.02
CA CYS A 255 16.14 3.86 -6.54
C CYS A 255 15.83 3.96 -5.04
N TYR A 256 14.89 3.19 -4.53
CA TYR A 256 14.34 3.31 -3.17
C TYR A 256 14.64 2.09 -2.28
#